data_3f455d41b0d6b7fb2409a939b7769692
#
_entry.id   3f455d41b0d6b7fb2409a939b7769692
#
_cell.length_a   1.000
_cell.length_b   1.000
_cell.length_c   1.000
_cell.angle_alpha   90.00
_cell.angle_beta   90.00
_cell.angle_gamma   90.00
#
_symmetry.space_group_name_H-M   'P 1'
#
loop_
_entity.id
_entity.type
_entity.pdbx_description
1 polymer ?
#
loop_
_entity_poly.entity_id
_entity_poly.type
_entity_poly.pdbx_seq_one_letter_code
_entity_poly.pdbx_strand_id
1 'polypeptide(L)'
;VVTITSGGYIKRTPLVEFRSQNRGGKGLASMQTKDDDVVTTLFVANTHTWLLFFTTDGMVYKLKTWRLPLAGRQARGKALVNILPIETGISIAALMPVDVPEEDWGNLQIVFATSDGDVRQNDLSDFTNVKRNGKIAMNLPEGITLVNAAIADENDDIMLVTEAGRAIRFSTTEIR
;
A
#
# COMPACT_ATOMS: atom_id res chain seq x y z
N VAL A 1 -2.79 14.03 3.37
CA VAL A 1 -2.46 13.32 2.13
C VAL A 1 -1.15 12.56 2.34
N VAL A 2 -1.13 11.28 2.03
CA VAL A 2 0.07 10.43 1.98
C VAL A 2 0.46 10.26 0.53
N THR A 3 1.75 10.41 0.25
CA THR A 3 2.32 10.28 -1.10
C THR A 3 3.53 9.38 -1.04
N ILE A 4 3.62 8.41 -1.96
CA ILE A 4 4.78 7.53 -2.13
C ILE A 4 5.20 7.51 -3.59
N THR A 5 6.52 7.38 -3.82
CA THR A 5 7.11 7.31 -5.16
C THR A 5 7.67 5.92 -5.46
N SER A 6 7.89 5.63 -6.75
CA SER A 6 8.55 4.40 -7.22
C SER A 6 9.95 4.24 -6.62
N GLY A 7 10.67 5.33 -6.37
CA GLY A 7 11.97 5.34 -5.70
C GLY A 7 11.91 5.14 -4.19
N GLY A 8 10.72 4.86 -3.62
CA GLY A 8 10.55 4.56 -2.20
C GLY A 8 10.60 5.77 -1.27
N TYR A 9 10.34 6.97 -1.77
CA TYR A 9 10.19 8.16 -0.92
C TYR A 9 8.75 8.30 -0.48
N ILE A 10 8.54 8.61 0.81
CA ILE A 10 7.21 8.75 1.41
C ILE A 10 7.13 10.01 2.27
N LYS A 11 5.96 10.62 2.29
CA LYS A 11 5.61 11.72 3.18
C LYS A 11 4.12 11.78 3.45
N ARG A 12 3.75 12.54 4.48
CA ARG A 12 2.39 13.06 4.67
C ARG A 12 2.39 14.58 4.59
N THR A 13 1.37 15.13 3.94
CA THR A 13 1.17 16.58 3.79
C THR A 13 -0.22 16.93 4.30
N PRO A 14 -0.40 18.03 5.07
CA PRO A 14 -1.72 18.47 5.51
C PRO A 14 -2.66 18.67 4.32
N LEU A 15 -3.91 18.22 4.44
CA LEU A 15 -4.88 18.33 3.35
C LEU A 15 -5.13 19.79 2.93
N VAL A 16 -5.01 20.73 3.87
CA VAL A 16 -5.20 22.18 3.60
C VAL A 16 -4.18 22.77 2.60
N GLU A 17 -3.05 22.10 2.38
CA GLU A 17 -2.09 22.49 1.32
C GLU A 17 -2.58 22.17 -0.09
N PHE A 18 -3.65 21.36 -0.21
CA PHE A 18 -4.29 21.00 -1.47
C PHE A 18 -5.65 21.71 -1.54
N ARG A 19 -5.72 22.77 -2.31
CA ARG A 19 -6.96 23.51 -2.52
C ARG A 19 -7.81 22.88 -3.63
N SER A 20 -9.10 23.01 -3.52
CA SER A 20 -10.01 22.70 -4.63
C SER A 20 -9.68 23.53 -5.85
N GLN A 21 -9.71 22.93 -7.03
CA GLN A 21 -9.54 23.61 -8.30
C GLN A 21 -10.87 23.68 -9.04
N ASN A 22 -11.18 24.84 -9.58
CA ASN A 22 -12.28 25.02 -10.50
C ASN A 22 -11.87 24.66 -11.94
N ARG A 23 -12.83 24.61 -12.86
CA ARG A 23 -12.58 24.38 -14.28
C ARG A 23 -11.49 25.34 -14.79
N GLY A 24 -10.52 24.85 -15.55
CA GLY A 24 -9.43 25.64 -16.14
C GLY A 24 -8.25 25.94 -15.19
N GLY A 25 -8.26 25.42 -13.97
CA GLY A 25 -7.10 25.52 -13.07
C GLY A 25 -5.91 24.67 -13.53
N LYS A 26 -4.68 25.17 -13.26
CA LYS A 26 -3.46 24.35 -13.41
C LYS A 26 -3.38 23.33 -12.27
N GLY A 27 -3.03 22.07 -12.58
CA GLY A 27 -2.78 21.01 -11.59
C GLY A 27 -1.76 21.45 -10.52
N LEU A 28 -1.84 20.83 -9.35
CA LEU A 28 -0.91 21.04 -8.25
C LEU A 28 0.05 19.85 -8.16
N ALA A 29 1.35 20.12 -8.26
CA ALA A 29 2.35 19.10 -7.98
C ALA A 29 2.28 18.67 -6.53
N SER A 30 2.17 17.38 -6.28
CA SER A 30 2.07 16.81 -4.93
C SER A 30 3.42 16.52 -4.29
N MET A 31 4.49 16.40 -5.10
CA MET A 31 5.82 16.05 -4.65
C MET A 31 6.86 16.46 -5.70
N GLN A 32 8.05 16.86 -5.25
CA GLN A 32 9.20 16.99 -6.14
C GLN A 32 9.96 15.67 -6.15
N THR A 33 10.05 15.06 -7.34
CA THR A 33 10.74 13.79 -7.56
C THR A 33 12.11 14.02 -8.22
N LYS A 34 12.95 12.98 -8.21
CA LYS A 34 14.14 12.93 -9.10
C LYS A 34 13.69 12.63 -10.53
N ASP A 35 14.59 12.80 -11.50
CA ASP A 35 14.27 12.70 -12.92
C ASP A 35 13.60 11.38 -13.33
N ASP A 36 13.99 10.26 -12.70
CA ASP A 36 13.45 8.92 -12.97
C ASP A 36 12.44 8.42 -11.91
N ASP A 37 12.00 9.27 -10.98
CA ASP A 37 11.10 8.89 -9.90
C ASP A 37 9.70 9.47 -10.12
N VAL A 38 8.68 8.66 -9.93
CA VAL A 38 7.28 9.04 -10.15
C VAL A 38 6.43 8.72 -8.92
N VAL A 39 5.41 9.53 -8.68
CA VAL A 39 4.40 9.23 -7.66
C VAL A 39 3.59 8.02 -8.10
N THR A 40 3.66 6.94 -7.32
CA THR A 40 2.94 5.69 -7.60
C THR A 40 1.65 5.57 -6.80
N THR A 41 1.63 6.13 -5.59
CA THR A 41 0.48 6.01 -4.69
C THR A 41 0.22 7.35 -4.01
N LEU A 42 -1.04 7.76 -4.01
CA LEU A 42 -1.53 8.95 -3.31
C LEU A 42 -2.90 8.66 -2.73
N PHE A 43 -3.09 8.90 -1.44
CA PHE A 43 -4.38 8.77 -0.77
C PHE A 43 -4.53 9.76 0.38
N VAL A 44 -5.76 9.94 0.83
CA VAL A 44 -6.09 10.72 2.02
C VAL A 44 -6.32 9.74 3.17
N ALA A 45 -5.74 10.02 4.33
CA ALA A 45 -5.96 9.25 5.55
C ALA A 45 -5.99 10.18 6.77
N ASN A 46 -6.69 9.76 7.81
CA ASN A 46 -6.60 10.40 9.11
C ASN A 46 -5.22 10.12 9.73
N THR A 47 -4.69 11.01 10.55
CA THR A 47 -3.40 10.83 11.24
C THR A 47 -3.38 9.58 12.14
N HIS A 48 -4.52 9.15 12.65
CA HIS A 48 -4.67 7.97 13.49
C HIS A 48 -4.99 6.68 12.72
N THR A 49 -5.22 6.77 11.40
CA THR A 49 -5.43 5.59 10.55
C THR A 49 -4.19 4.72 10.53
N TRP A 50 -4.38 3.40 10.65
CA TRP A 50 -3.33 2.42 10.44
C TRP A 50 -3.01 2.29 8.96
N LEU A 51 -1.73 2.21 8.66
CA LEU A 51 -1.20 1.91 7.33
C LEU A 51 -0.55 0.53 7.37
N LEU A 52 -0.90 -0.31 6.41
CA LEU A 52 -0.26 -1.59 6.16
C LEU A 52 0.63 -1.47 4.92
N PHE A 53 1.89 -1.84 5.08
CA PHE A 53 2.90 -1.86 4.02
C PHE A 53 3.25 -3.31 3.73
N PHE A 54 2.90 -3.80 2.58
CA PHE A 54 3.27 -5.13 2.10
C PHE A 54 4.45 -5.01 1.14
N THR A 55 5.48 -5.80 1.36
CA THR A 55 6.71 -5.78 0.58
C THR A 55 6.76 -6.92 -0.43
N THR A 56 7.58 -6.77 -1.46
CA THR A 56 7.70 -7.76 -2.54
C THR A 56 8.21 -9.12 -2.09
N ASP A 57 8.89 -9.19 -0.95
CA ASP A 57 9.34 -10.43 -0.29
C ASP A 57 8.30 -11.06 0.65
N GLY A 58 7.07 -10.53 0.69
CA GLY A 58 5.96 -11.09 1.46
C GLY A 58 5.91 -10.67 2.93
N MET A 59 6.66 -9.64 3.33
CA MET A 59 6.57 -9.07 4.69
C MET A 59 5.47 -8.02 4.78
N VAL A 60 4.96 -7.80 5.99
CA VAL A 60 4.05 -6.69 6.31
C VAL A 60 4.62 -5.86 7.46
N TYR A 61 4.48 -4.55 7.33
CA TYR A 61 4.76 -3.57 8.37
C TYR A 61 3.51 -2.74 8.65
N LYS A 62 3.36 -2.28 9.90
CA LYS A 62 2.19 -1.54 10.36
C LYS A 62 2.61 -0.26 11.06
N LEU A 63 2.12 0.88 10.59
CA LEU A 63 2.39 2.19 11.17
C LEU A 63 1.12 3.03 11.24
N LYS A 64 1.04 3.87 12.27
CA LYS A 64 0.08 5.00 12.27
C LYS A 64 0.52 6.06 11.27
N THR A 65 -0.42 6.65 10.55
CA THR A 65 -0.16 7.70 9.55
C THR A 65 0.64 8.87 10.12
N TRP A 66 0.43 9.24 11.39
CA TRP A 66 1.15 10.34 12.02
C TRP A 66 2.66 10.08 12.18
N ARG A 67 3.11 8.82 12.13
CA ARG A 67 4.54 8.45 12.17
C ARG A 67 5.28 8.73 10.87
N LEU A 68 4.56 8.94 9.77
CA LEU A 68 5.17 9.34 8.51
C LEU A 68 5.74 10.77 8.62
N PRO A 69 6.82 11.08 7.92
CA PRO A 69 7.42 12.41 7.93
C PRO A 69 6.42 13.44 7.44
N LEU A 70 6.20 14.47 8.25
CA LEU A 70 5.44 15.66 7.86
C LEU A 70 6.31 16.50 6.94
N ALA A 71 5.81 16.82 5.77
CA ALA A 71 6.56 17.62 4.80
C ALA A 71 5.58 18.42 3.92
N GLY A 72 6.02 19.60 3.51
CA GLY A 72 5.28 20.45 2.60
C GLY A 72 5.09 19.81 1.22
N ARG A 73 4.17 20.35 0.46
CA ARG A 73 3.74 19.80 -0.83
C ARG A 73 4.88 19.58 -1.82
N GLN A 74 5.85 20.47 -1.90
CA GLN A 74 6.98 20.36 -2.84
C GLN A 74 8.16 19.51 -2.30
N ALA A 75 8.18 19.19 -1.01
CA ALA A 75 9.25 18.39 -0.44
C ALA A 75 9.21 16.94 -0.91
N ARG A 76 10.39 16.29 -1.02
CA ARG A 76 10.51 14.87 -1.42
C ARG A 76 10.07 13.89 -0.32
N GLY A 77 10.07 14.29 0.95
CA GLY A 77 9.87 13.37 2.06
C GLY A 77 11.14 12.60 2.46
N LYS A 78 10.98 11.41 2.98
CA LYS A 78 12.09 10.53 3.41
C LYS A 78 12.02 9.18 2.70
N ALA A 79 13.19 8.57 2.52
CA ALA A 79 13.26 7.20 2.01
C ALA A 79 12.62 6.23 3.01
N LEU A 80 11.82 5.32 2.51
CA LEU A 80 11.04 4.38 3.32
C LEU A 80 11.92 3.45 4.17
N VAL A 81 13.10 3.09 3.68
CA VAL A 81 14.12 2.30 4.40
C VAL A 81 14.63 3.00 5.69
N ASN A 82 14.45 4.32 5.82
CA ASN A 82 14.76 5.06 7.04
C ASN A 82 13.61 5.03 8.06
N ILE A 83 12.45 4.52 7.68
CA ILE A 83 11.23 4.49 8.50
C ILE A 83 10.89 3.05 8.89
N LEU A 84 11.04 2.12 7.94
CA LEU A 84 10.79 0.69 8.08
C LEU A 84 12.09 -0.09 7.88
N PRO A 85 12.30 -1.19 8.62
CA PRO A 85 13.49 -2.04 8.48
C PRO A 85 13.39 -2.95 7.24
N ILE A 86 13.29 -2.34 6.06
CA ILE A 86 13.20 -3.02 4.77
C ILE A 86 14.62 -3.23 4.23
N GLU A 87 14.92 -4.43 3.77
CA GLU A 87 16.21 -4.78 3.19
C GLU A 87 16.43 -4.12 1.82
N THR A 88 17.69 -3.95 1.45
CA THR A 88 18.06 -3.40 0.14
C THR A 88 17.58 -4.31 -0.98
N GLY A 89 16.95 -3.71 -2.00
CA GLY A 89 16.40 -4.46 -3.14
C GLY A 89 14.94 -4.88 -2.96
N ILE A 90 14.37 -4.74 -1.74
CA ILE A 90 12.96 -5.00 -1.48
C ILE A 90 12.15 -3.71 -1.69
N SER A 91 11.02 -3.83 -2.37
CA SER A 91 10.11 -2.72 -2.68
C SER A 91 8.76 -2.91 -1.99
N ILE A 92 7.94 -1.86 -1.99
CA ILE A 92 6.54 -1.94 -1.57
C ILE A 92 5.70 -2.51 -2.72
N ALA A 93 5.05 -3.64 -2.47
CA ALA A 93 4.07 -4.23 -3.38
C ALA A 93 2.70 -3.57 -3.21
N ALA A 94 2.29 -3.28 -1.97
CA ALA A 94 1.04 -2.59 -1.68
C ALA A 94 1.16 -1.74 -0.41
N LEU A 95 0.52 -0.58 -0.42
CA LEU A 95 0.34 0.29 0.75
C LEU A 95 -1.13 0.68 0.81
N MET A 96 -1.76 0.42 1.95
CA MET A 96 -3.16 0.73 2.15
C MET A 96 -3.46 1.34 3.51
N PRO A 97 -4.32 2.37 3.58
CA PRO A 97 -4.94 2.80 4.81
C PRO A 97 -6.03 1.82 5.21
N VAL A 98 -6.14 1.55 6.51
CA VAL A 98 -7.25 0.77 7.08
C VAL A 98 -8.05 1.70 7.98
N ASP A 99 -9.15 2.22 7.44
CA ASP A 99 -10.00 3.20 8.11
C ASP A 99 -11.03 2.56 9.06
N VAL A 100 -11.07 1.23 9.12
CA VAL A 100 -11.91 0.45 10.02
C VAL A 100 -11.19 0.27 11.36
N PRO A 101 -11.87 0.38 12.53
CA PRO A 101 -11.29 0.05 13.83
C PRO A 101 -10.70 -1.35 13.88
N GLU A 102 -9.60 -1.55 14.63
CA GLU A 102 -8.90 -2.83 14.69
C GLU A 102 -9.78 -3.99 15.19
N GLU A 103 -10.71 -3.71 16.09
CA GLU A 103 -11.69 -4.67 16.60
C GLU A 103 -12.60 -5.24 15.51
N ASP A 104 -12.78 -4.52 14.41
CA ASP A 104 -13.63 -4.91 13.30
C ASP A 104 -12.86 -5.58 12.14
N TRP A 105 -11.53 -5.69 12.24
CA TRP A 105 -10.72 -6.29 11.17
C TRP A 105 -11.03 -7.77 10.92
N GLY A 106 -11.61 -8.47 11.89
CA GLY A 106 -12.10 -9.84 11.71
C GLY A 106 -13.26 -9.98 10.71
N ASN A 107 -13.91 -8.88 10.33
CA ASN A 107 -15.00 -8.86 9.36
C ASN A 107 -14.52 -8.60 7.92
N LEU A 108 -13.22 -8.40 7.73
CA LEU A 108 -12.62 -8.08 6.44
C LEU A 108 -11.58 -9.12 6.04
N GLN A 109 -11.47 -9.33 4.75
CA GLN A 109 -10.45 -10.19 4.15
C GLN A 109 -9.39 -9.33 3.46
N ILE A 110 -8.19 -9.87 3.33
CA ILE A 110 -7.16 -9.33 2.49
C ILE A 110 -6.72 -10.37 1.47
N VAL A 111 -6.70 -9.96 0.22
CA VAL A 111 -6.34 -10.80 -0.91
C VAL A 111 -4.94 -10.41 -1.39
N PHE A 112 -4.09 -11.39 -1.60
CA PHE A 112 -2.73 -11.25 -2.12
C PHE A 112 -2.64 -11.86 -3.51
N ALA A 113 -1.87 -11.22 -4.39
CA ALA A 113 -1.54 -11.75 -5.71
C ALA A 113 -0.02 -11.80 -5.91
N THR A 114 0.49 -12.89 -6.44
CA THR A 114 1.91 -13.14 -6.66
C THR A 114 2.30 -13.06 -8.13
N SER A 115 3.60 -12.98 -8.40
CA SER A 115 4.13 -12.80 -9.77
C SER A 115 3.91 -14.01 -10.68
N ASP A 116 3.66 -15.20 -10.12
CA ASP A 116 3.30 -16.42 -10.87
C ASP A 116 1.79 -16.59 -11.06
N GLY A 117 0.98 -15.66 -10.51
CA GLY A 117 -0.46 -15.63 -10.67
C GLY A 117 -1.24 -16.34 -9.56
N ASP A 118 -0.57 -16.80 -8.52
CA ASP A 118 -1.25 -17.35 -7.36
C ASP A 118 -1.99 -16.24 -6.58
N VAL A 119 -3.16 -16.60 -6.07
CA VAL A 119 -4.00 -15.72 -5.25
C VAL A 119 -4.30 -16.40 -3.92
N ARG A 120 -4.15 -15.66 -2.84
CA ARG A 120 -4.43 -16.13 -1.48
C ARG A 120 -5.24 -15.11 -0.71
N GLN A 121 -6.07 -15.58 0.18
CA GLN A 121 -6.89 -14.76 1.08
C GLN A 121 -6.58 -15.08 2.54
N ASN A 122 -6.55 -14.04 3.37
CA ASN A 122 -6.42 -14.13 4.83
C ASN A 122 -7.41 -13.21 5.51
N ASP A 123 -7.73 -13.48 6.76
CA ASP A 123 -8.43 -12.49 7.59
C ASP A 123 -7.54 -11.28 7.83
N LEU A 124 -8.09 -10.08 7.71
CA LEU A 124 -7.34 -8.85 7.99
C LEU A 124 -6.87 -8.78 9.45
N SER A 125 -7.61 -9.43 10.36
CA SER A 125 -7.25 -9.56 11.78
C SER A 125 -5.92 -10.27 12.02
N ASP A 126 -5.42 -11.06 11.07
CA ASP A 126 -4.07 -11.64 11.14
C ASP A 126 -2.98 -10.56 11.23
N PHE A 127 -3.27 -9.35 10.83
CA PHE A 127 -2.35 -8.20 10.78
C PHE A 127 -2.60 -7.15 11.88
N THR A 128 -3.39 -7.46 12.90
CA THR A 128 -3.55 -6.60 14.08
C THR A 128 -2.27 -6.54 14.90
N ASN A 129 -1.62 -7.66 15.11
CA ASN A 129 -0.39 -7.76 15.90
C ASN A 129 0.85 -7.88 15.01
N VAL A 130 1.30 -6.75 14.47
CA VAL A 130 2.53 -6.63 13.69
C VAL A 130 3.59 -5.91 14.51
N LYS A 131 4.69 -6.60 14.83
CA LYS A 131 5.83 -6.03 15.54
C LYS A 131 6.60 -5.04 14.66
N ARG A 132 7.47 -4.22 15.29
CA ARG A 132 8.26 -3.21 14.58
C ARG A 132 9.17 -3.78 13.48
N ASN A 133 9.67 -4.99 13.67
CA ASN A 133 10.50 -5.69 12.67
C ASN A 133 9.69 -6.40 11.57
N GLY A 134 8.39 -6.16 11.52
CA GLY A 134 7.48 -6.77 10.55
C GLY A 134 6.98 -8.15 10.94
N LYS A 135 6.11 -8.67 10.11
CA LYS A 135 5.53 -10.01 10.18
C LYS A 135 5.55 -10.62 8.79
N ILE A 136 5.72 -11.93 8.68
CA ILE A 136 5.52 -12.63 7.41
C ILE A 136 4.01 -12.62 7.12
N ALA A 137 3.64 -11.97 6.01
CA ALA A 137 2.27 -11.98 5.50
C ALA A 137 2.05 -13.19 4.58
N MET A 138 3.06 -13.54 3.78
CA MET A 138 3.01 -14.63 2.84
C MET A 138 4.40 -15.26 2.67
N ASN A 139 4.49 -16.57 2.83
CA ASN A 139 5.69 -17.32 2.44
C ASN A 139 5.70 -17.47 0.94
N LEU A 140 6.72 -16.93 0.30
CA LEU A 140 6.89 -16.96 -1.15
C LEU A 140 7.96 -17.99 -1.54
N PRO A 141 7.74 -18.81 -2.59
CA PRO A 141 8.78 -19.62 -3.19
C PRO A 141 9.92 -18.76 -3.74
N GLU A 142 11.09 -19.38 -3.93
CA GLU A 142 12.24 -18.69 -4.53
C GLU A 142 11.90 -18.15 -5.94
N GLY A 143 12.25 -16.89 -6.18
CA GLY A 143 11.98 -16.20 -7.45
C GLY A 143 10.57 -15.65 -7.60
N ILE A 144 9.66 -15.93 -6.65
CA ILE A 144 8.29 -15.39 -6.67
C ILE A 144 8.22 -14.17 -5.77
N THR A 145 7.52 -13.14 -6.22
CA THR A 145 7.31 -11.90 -5.47
C THR A 145 5.82 -11.63 -5.25
N LEU A 146 5.52 -10.94 -4.15
CA LEU A 146 4.21 -10.34 -3.96
C LEU A 146 4.06 -9.16 -4.94
N VAL A 147 2.98 -9.15 -5.70
CA VAL A 147 2.70 -8.10 -6.70
C VAL A 147 1.74 -7.06 -6.14
N ASN A 148 0.69 -7.52 -5.46
CA ASN A 148 -0.31 -6.63 -4.88
C ASN A 148 -1.04 -7.27 -3.71
N ALA A 149 -1.67 -6.43 -2.89
CA ALA A 149 -2.60 -6.82 -1.84
C ALA A 149 -3.75 -5.83 -1.80
N ALA A 150 -4.96 -6.30 -1.52
CA ALA A 150 -6.14 -5.45 -1.40
C ALA A 150 -7.10 -6.00 -0.34
N ILE A 151 -7.72 -5.09 0.42
CA ILE A 151 -8.82 -5.46 1.30
C ILE A 151 -10.05 -5.72 0.43
N ALA A 152 -10.73 -6.82 0.71
CA ALA A 152 -11.94 -7.25 0.01
C ALA A 152 -12.94 -7.83 1.01
N ASP A 153 -14.20 -7.85 0.63
CA ASP A 153 -15.25 -8.56 1.34
C ASP A 153 -15.79 -9.75 0.53
N GLU A 154 -16.71 -10.52 1.11
CA GLU A 154 -17.27 -11.72 0.49
C GLU A 154 -18.09 -11.47 -0.79
N ASN A 155 -18.49 -10.22 -1.03
CA ASN A 155 -19.27 -9.81 -2.19
C ASN A 155 -18.42 -9.23 -3.32
N ASP A 156 -17.11 -9.11 -3.09
CA ASP A 156 -16.20 -8.55 -4.09
C ASP A 156 -15.78 -9.59 -5.13
N ASP A 157 -15.46 -9.09 -6.30
CA ASP A 157 -14.79 -9.86 -7.35
C ASP A 157 -13.34 -9.40 -7.53
N ILE A 158 -12.48 -10.34 -7.79
CA ILE A 158 -11.08 -10.10 -8.13
C ILE A 158 -10.91 -10.18 -9.63
N MET A 159 -10.20 -9.19 -10.18
CA MET A 159 -9.76 -9.22 -11.57
C MET A 159 -8.23 -9.25 -11.62
N LEU A 160 -7.68 -10.26 -12.24
CA LEU A 160 -6.26 -10.36 -12.54
C LEU A 160 -6.04 -10.07 -14.03
N VAL A 161 -5.03 -9.25 -14.31
CA VAL A 161 -4.63 -8.91 -15.68
C VAL A 161 -3.14 -9.21 -15.82
N THR A 162 -2.78 -9.98 -16.83
CA THR A 162 -1.39 -10.29 -17.14
C THR A 162 -0.77 -9.24 -18.04
N GLU A 163 0.56 -9.15 -18.05
CA GLU A 163 1.32 -8.29 -18.96
C GLU A 163 1.00 -8.60 -20.45
N ALA A 164 0.72 -9.86 -20.78
CA ALA A 164 0.30 -10.28 -22.12
C ALA A 164 -1.16 -9.92 -22.47
N GLY A 165 -1.85 -9.15 -21.65
CA GLY A 165 -3.21 -8.66 -21.90
C GLY A 165 -4.31 -9.69 -21.70
N ARG A 166 -4.07 -10.79 -20.98
CA ARG A 166 -5.11 -11.73 -20.57
C ARG A 166 -5.71 -11.29 -19.24
N ALA A 167 -7.01 -11.41 -19.11
CA ALA A 167 -7.73 -11.08 -17.87
C ALA A 167 -8.62 -12.24 -17.44
N ILE A 168 -8.73 -12.42 -16.13
CA ILE A 168 -9.69 -13.32 -15.49
C ILE A 168 -10.40 -12.58 -14.35
N ARG A 169 -11.68 -12.83 -14.16
CA ARG A 169 -12.49 -12.34 -13.06
C ARG A 169 -13.13 -13.52 -12.33
N PHE A 170 -13.09 -13.50 -11.01
CA PHE A 170 -13.68 -14.52 -10.13
C PHE A 170 -14.10 -13.91 -8.79
N SER A 171 -15.02 -14.56 -8.09
CA SER A 171 -15.46 -14.12 -6.77
C SER A 171 -14.40 -14.38 -5.70
N THR A 172 -14.33 -13.50 -4.69
CA THR A 172 -13.50 -13.73 -3.49
C THR A 172 -13.83 -15.05 -2.80
N THR A 173 -15.08 -15.53 -2.90
CA THR A 173 -15.52 -16.82 -2.33
C THR A 173 -14.89 -18.04 -3.00
N GLU A 174 -14.27 -17.88 -4.18
CA GLU A 174 -13.57 -18.96 -4.90
C GLU A 174 -12.08 -19.09 -4.47
N ILE A 175 -11.56 -18.13 -3.68
CA ILE A 175 -10.18 -18.13 -3.18
C ILE A 175 -10.12 -19.05 -1.94
N ARG A 176 -9.11 -19.90 -1.89
CA ARG A 176 -8.83 -20.79 -0.75
C ARG A 176 -7.84 -20.16 0.23
#